data_595d825536b49a2f94e233302c83a6bc
#
_entry.id   595d825536b49a2f94e233302c83a6bc
#
_cell.length_a   1.000
_cell.length_b   1.000
_cell.length_c   1.000
_cell.angle_alpha   90.00
_cell.angle_beta   90.00
_cell.angle_gamma   90.00
#
_symmetry.space_group_name_H-M   'P 1'
#
loop_
_entity.id
_entity.type
_entity.pdbx_description
1 polymer ?
#
loop_
_entity_poly.entity_id
_entity_poly.type
_entity_poly.pdbx_seq_one_letter_code
_entity_poly.pdbx_strand_id
1 'polypeptide(L)'
;MRRLPHVSYKSRDRGPLEFESRLRKEEGNIMPIARRKVITTPPTTRIKDAAELMVRHKVRRLPIVDPGTKRLIGIVTTRDIIDFLGGGERFKIVKHKFKGNFLAAVNDQIRTIMSREVVHGTYDMSIADVAKLLLKTGMGGAPIVDDHGHVVGIVSERDFIAYMPSVARTSVSYHMTRNVVTAEPELPIKEAARRMVSKGVRRLPVVRYRELVGIITSVDILRYFGTSKMFEYMATGRVDEAMSLGVETIMTRNVLTVSPEMDVGEAAQLMVEKGCGGLPVVEGDELVGIITERDMLELLV
;
A
#
# COMPACT_ATOMS: atom_id res chain seq x y z
N MET A 1 -1.50 6.42 23.31
CA MET A 1 -0.39 6.76 22.41
C MET A 1 0.51 5.52 22.25
N ARG A 2 0.28 4.66 21.27
CA ARG A 2 1.18 3.54 20.95
C ARG A 2 2.09 3.99 19.82
N ARG A 3 3.37 4.20 20.13
CA ARG A 3 4.41 4.46 19.14
C ARG A 3 4.48 3.26 18.20
N LEU A 4 4.26 3.49 16.91
CA LEU A 4 4.63 2.53 15.87
C LEU A 4 6.12 2.21 16.05
N PRO A 5 6.56 0.94 15.84
CA PRO A 5 7.96 0.62 15.94
C PRO A 5 8.72 1.50 14.94
N HIS A 6 9.67 2.29 15.47
CA HIS A 6 10.66 2.98 14.67
C HIS A 6 11.37 1.93 13.82
N VAL A 7 11.07 1.88 12.54
CA VAL A 7 11.95 1.23 11.58
C VAL A 7 13.21 2.07 11.60
N SER A 8 14.25 1.57 12.26
CA SER A 8 15.57 2.16 12.24
C SER A 8 16.02 2.23 10.79
N TYR A 9 16.00 3.42 10.21
CA TYR A 9 16.66 3.70 8.94
C TYR A 9 18.17 3.58 9.21
N LYS A 10 18.71 2.37 9.02
CA LYS A 10 20.16 2.23 8.87
C LYS A 10 20.55 3.14 7.72
N SER A 11 21.56 4.01 7.94
CA SER A 11 22.16 4.81 6.89
C SER A 11 22.56 3.86 5.76
N ARG A 12 21.81 3.89 4.66
CA ARG A 12 22.21 3.20 3.44
C ARG A 12 23.41 3.96 2.91
N ASP A 13 24.46 3.24 2.58
CA ASP A 13 25.58 3.81 1.84
C ASP A 13 25.03 4.15 0.44
N ARG A 14 24.46 5.34 0.32
CA ARG A 14 23.85 5.84 -0.91
C ARG A 14 25.00 6.38 -1.74
N GLY A 15 25.25 5.75 -2.87
CA GLY A 15 26.16 6.28 -3.88
C GLY A 15 25.84 7.76 -4.19
N PRO A 16 26.74 8.50 -4.81
CA PRO A 16 26.56 9.92 -5.08
C PRO A 16 25.29 10.14 -5.92
N LEU A 17 24.39 11.01 -5.44
CA LEU A 17 23.25 11.48 -6.21
C LEU A 17 23.74 12.56 -7.17
N GLU A 18 23.76 12.25 -8.47
CA GLU A 18 24.21 13.18 -9.51
C GLU A 18 23.09 14.05 -10.08
N PHE A 19 21.86 13.95 -9.55
CA PHE A 19 20.75 14.80 -10.00
C PHE A 19 20.22 15.69 -8.88
N GLU A 20 19.79 16.92 -9.25
CA GLU A 20 19.04 17.77 -8.35
C GLU A 20 17.56 17.40 -8.41
N SER A 21 16.95 17.16 -7.26
CA SER A 21 15.52 16.91 -7.15
C SER A 21 14.69 18.07 -7.70
N ARG A 22 13.80 17.79 -8.64
CA ARG A 22 12.86 18.79 -9.15
C ARG A 22 11.88 19.29 -8.09
N LEU A 23 11.57 18.46 -7.07
CA LEU A 23 10.68 18.87 -5.96
C LEU A 23 11.20 20.09 -5.20
N ARG A 24 12.53 20.27 -5.08
CA ARG A 24 13.13 21.40 -4.40
C ARG A 24 13.01 22.72 -5.18
N LYS A 25 12.74 22.64 -6.49
CA LYS A 25 12.60 23.78 -7.40
C LYS A 25 11.14 24.13 -7.72
N GLU A 26 10.19 23.25 -7.34
CA GLU A 26 8.76 23.48 -7.56
C GLU A 26 8.23 24.49 -6.54
N GLU A 27 7.85 25.67 -7.02
CA GLU A 27 7.09 26.66 -6.28
C GLU A 27 5.59 26.35 -6.45
N GLY A 28 4.86 26.26 -5.35
CA GLY A 28 3.41 26.05 -5.38
C GLY A 28 2.91 25.05 -4.34
N ASN A 29 1.60 24.96 -4.28
CA ASN A 29 0.93 24.05 -3.35
C ASN A 29 0.75 22.65 -3.96
N ILE A 30 0.28 21.71 -3.14
CA ILE A 30 0.10 20.29 -3.48
C ILE A 30 -0.99 20.02 -4.53
N MET A 31 -1.92 20.96 -4.75
CA MET A 31 -3.13 20.72 -5.53
C MET A 31 -2.94 20.38 -7.03
N PRO A 32 -1.86 20.83 -7.72
CA PRO A 32 -1.57 20.41 -9.09
C PRO A 32 -1.33 18.91 -9.24
N ILE A 33 -0.75 18.23 -8.22
CA ILE A 33 -0.48 16.79 -8.26
C ILE A 33 -1.51 15.96 -7.50
N ALA A 34 -2.26 16.57 -6.61
CA ALA A 34 -3.31 15.88 -5.86
C ALA A 34 -4.48 15.48 -6.79
N ARG A 35 -4.93 14.24 -6.67
CA ARG A 35 -6.13 13.77 -7.37
C ARG A 35 -7.36 14.39 -6.74
N ARG A 36 -8.04 15.28 -7.44
CA ARG A 36 -9.23 16.00 -6.94
C ARG A 36 -10.47 15.12 -6.85
N LYS A 37 -10.64 14.14 -7.76
CA LYS A 37 -11.76 13.19 -7.70
C LYS A 37 -11.46 12.10 -6.68
N VAL A 38 -11.73 12.38 -5.41
CA VAL A 38 -11.49 11.46 -4.30
C VAL A 38 -12.69 10.55 -4.09
N ILE A 39 -12.44 9.24 -4.03
CA ILE A 39 -13.45 8.27 -3.62
C ILE A 39 -13.49 8.26 -2.09
N THR A 40 -14.59 8.73 -1.54
CA THR A 40 -14.86 8.78 -0.09
C THR A 40 -16.06 7.90 0.25
N THR A 41 -16.26 7.60 1.53
CA THR A 41 -17.41 6.84 1.99
C THR A 41 -17.83 7.26 3.41
N PRO A 42 -19.11 7.12 3.80
CA PRO A 42 -19.55 7.39 5.16
C PRO A 42 -19.13 6.26 6.13
N PRO A 43 -19.07 6.52 7.45
CA PRO A 43 -18.67 5.56 8.47
C PRO A 43 -19.61 4.35 8.59
N THR A 44 -20.81 4.46 8.04
CA THR A 44 -21.85 3.41 8.03
C THR A 44 -21.72 2.40 6.89
N THR A 45 -20.84 2.66 5.92
CA THR A 45 -20.57 1.72 4.83
C THR A 45 -20.08 0.38 5.38
N ARG A 46 -20.54 -0.73 4.81
CA ARG A 46 -20.08 -2.06 5.25
C ARG A 46 -18.64 -2.31 4.81
N ILE A 47 -17.92 -3.09 5.61
CA ILE A 47 -16.50 -3.40 5.34
C ILE A 47 -16.33 -4.04 3.96
N LYS A 48 -17.22 -4.98 3.56
CA LYS A 48 -17.20 -5.59 2.23
C LYS A 48 -17.40 -4.57 1.11
N ASP A 49 -18.36 -3.65 1.28
CA ASP A 49 -18.66 -2.63 0.26
C ASP A 49 -17.48 -1.66 0.09
N ALA A 50 -16.80 -1.32 1.20
CA ALA A 50 -15.56 -0.54 1.16
C ALA A 50 -14.43 -1.29 0.44
N ALA A 51 -14.28 -2.60 0.68
CA ALA A 51 -13.32 -3.43 -0.03
C ALA A 51 -13.60 -3.47 -1.56
N GLU A 52 -14.87 -3.64 -1.94
CA GLU A 52 -15.31 -3.60 -3.33
C GLU A 52 -15.05 -2.24 -3.99
N LEU A 53 -15.31 -1.13 -3.28
CA LEU A 53 -14.98 0.22 -3.75
C LEU A 53 -13.48 0.36 -4.03
N MET A 54 -12.63 -0.13 -3.13
CA MET A 54 -11.18 -0.09 -3.33
C MET A 54 -10.74 -0.86 -4.57
N VAL A 55 -11.27 -2.07 -4.77
CA VAL A 55 -10.95 -2.92 -5.93
C VAL A 55 -11.46 -2.29 -7.22
N ARG A 56 -12.72 -1.88 -7.27
CA ARG A 56 -13.39 -1.27 -8.43
C ARG A 56 -12.69 -0.01 -8.91
N HIS A 57 -12.34 0.88 -7.98
CA HIS A 57 -11.70 2.17 -8.29
C HIS A 57 -10.16 2.11 -8.28
N LYS A 58 -9.58 0.92 -8.07
CA LYS A 58 -8.12 0.70 -8.01
C LYS A 58 -7.43 1.63 -7.01
N VAL A 59 -8.08 1.88 -5.86
CA VAL A 59 -7.54 2.70 -4.77
C VAL A 59 -7.16 1.83 -3.57
N ARG A 60 -6.14 2.23 -2.84
CA ARG A 60 -5.61 1.49 -1.68
C ARG A 60 -6.05 2.08 -0.34
N ARG A 61 -6.82 3.19 -0.38
CA ARG A 61 -7.35 3.88 0.81
C ARG A 61 -8.64 4.61 0.48
N LEU A 62 -9.51 4.70 1.46
CA LEU A 62 -10.76 5.46 1.39
C LEU A 62 -10.80 6.42 2.56
N PRO A 63 -10.77 7.73 2.34
CA PRO A 63 -11.14 8.70 3.36
C PRO A 63 -12.60 8.50 3.76
N ILE A 64 -12.84 8.51 5.06
CA ILE A 64 -14.18 8.41 5.65
C ILE A 64 -14.63 9.82 5.99
N VAL A 65 -15.77 10.21 5.46
CA VAL A 65 -16.32 11.55 5.66
C VAL A 65 -17.65 11.50 6.38
N ASP A 66 -17.89 12.50 7.22
CA ASP A 66 -19.19 12.69 7.84
C ASP A 66 -20.24 13.04 6.77
N PRO A 67 -21.39 12.33 6.70
CA PRO A 67 -22.36 12.53 5.64
C PRO A 67 -23.06 13.89 5.68
N GLY A 68 -23.16 14.52 6.85
CA GLY A 68 -23.78 15.85 7.02
C GLY A 68 -22.81 16.97 6.73
N THR A 69 -21.64 16.97 7.40
CA THR A 69 -20.66 18.06 7.32
C THR A 69 -19.66 17.89 6.19
N LYS A 70 -19.54 16.68 5.57
CA LYS A 70 -18.52 16.31 4.57
C LYS A 70 -17.08 16.38 5.07
N ARG A 71 -16.86 16.55 6.35
CA ARG A 71 -15.53 16.62 6.98
C ARG A 71 -14.87 15.24 7.04
N LEU A 72 -13.57 15.22 6.94
CA LEU A 72 -12.75 14.02 7.13
C LEU A 72 -12.83 13.58 8.60
N ILE A 73 -13.30 12.36 8.86
CA ILE A 73 -13.46 11.78 10.21
C ILE A 73 -12.71 10.47 10.42
N GLY A 74 -12.12 9.94 9.37
CA GLY A 74 -11.37 8.69 9.43
C GLY A 74 -10.76 8.31 8.09
N ILE A 75 -10.00 7.24 8.10
CA ILE A 75 -9.46 6.61 6.90
C ILE A 75 -9.43 5.09 7.08
N VAL A 76 -9.66 4.37 6.00
CA VAL A 76 -9.43 2.93 5.93
C VAL A 76 -8.54 2.62 4.74
N THR A 77 -7.64 1.66 4.89
CA THR A 77 -6.71 1.20 3.85
C THR A 77 -6.89 -0.29 3.57
N THR A 78 -6.34 -0.76 2.45
CA THR A 78 -6.27 -2.21 2.16
C THR A 78 -5.62 -2.98 3.32
N ARG A 79 -4.61 -2.39 3.98
CA ARG A 79 -3.94 -2.99 5.13
C ARG A 79 -4.88 -3.19 6.32
N ASP A 80 -5.75 -2.20 6.61
CA ASP A 80 -6.71 -2.29 7.71
C ASP A 80 -7.72 -3.43 7.47
N ILE A 81 -8.13 -3.62 6.21
CA ILE A 81 -9.05 -4.69 5.85
C ILE A 81 -8.37 -6.06 5.93
N ILE A 82 -7.14 -6.23 5.40
CA ILE A 82 -6.45 -7.53 5.51
C ILE A 82 -6.02 -7.85 6.94
N ASP A 83 -5.72 -6.83 7.77
CA ASP A 83 -5.51 -6.99 9.21
C ASP A 83 -6.76 -7.55 9.89
N PHE A 84 -7.92 -6.97 9.58
CA PHE A 84 -9.22 -7.42 10.07
C PHE A 84 -9.58 -8.84 9.59
N LEU A 85 -9.25 -9.19 8.35
CA LEU A 85 -9.56 -10.49 7.74
C LEU A 85 -8.62 -11.64 8.18
N GLY A 86 -7.69 -11.41 9.07
CA GLY A 86 -6.82 -12.45 9.63
C GLY A 86 -5.34 -12.14 9.62
N GLY A 87 -4.96 -10.92 9.16
CA GLY A 87 -3.56 -10.52 9.05
C GLY A 87 -2.93 -10.04 10.36
N GLY A 88 -3.69 -9.62 11.38
CA GLY A 88 -3.09 -9.09 12.60
C GLY A 88 -4.06 -8.74 13.74
N GLU A 89 -3.86 -7.62 14.42
CA GLU A 89 -4.55 -7.24 15.65
C GLU A 89 -6.06 -7.02 15.48
N ARG A 90 -6.50 -6.44 14.34
CA ARG A 90 -7.92 -6.21 14.07
C ARG A 90 -8.72 -7.52 13.90
N PHE A 91 -8.06 -8.63 13.60
CA PHE A 91 -8.70 -9.94 13.56
C PHE A 91 -9.31 -10.35 14.92
N LYS A 92 -8.80 -9.83 16.02
CA LYS A 92 -9.40 -10.03 17.35
C LYS A 92 -10.85 -9.54 17.39
N ILE A 93 -11.21 -8.51 16.60
CA ILE A 93 -12.60 -8.02 16.49
C ILE A 93 -13.50 -9.13 15.91
N VAL A 94 -13.05 -9.83 14.87
CA VAL A 94 -13.80 -10.95 14.27
C VAL A 94 -14.01 -12.05 15.31
N LYS A 95 -12.98 -12.40 16.07
CA LYS A 95 -13.05 -13.43 17.11
C LYS A 95 -13.96 -13.05 18.28
N HIS A 96 -13.80 -11.85 18.83
CA HIS A 96 -14.47 -11.46 20.06
C HIS A 96 -15.87 -10.88 19.83
N LYS A 97 -16.03 -9.92 18.88
CA LYS A 97 -17.31 -9.28 18.59
C LYS A 97 -18.26 -10.20 17.81
N PHE A 98 -17.70 -10.94 16.82
CA PHE A 98 -18.51 -11.75 15.90
C PHE A 98 -18.40 -13.25 16.16
N LYS A 99 -17.69 -13.69 17.23
CA LYS A 99 -17.50 -15.11 17.58
C LYS A 99 -16.99 -15.96 16.39
N GLY A 100 -16.14 -15.38 15.55
CA GLY A 100 -15.61 -16.02 14.34
C GLY A 100 -16.55 -16.01 13.12
N ASN A 101 -17.73 -15.42 13.21
CA ASN A 101 -18.64 -15.32 12.07
C ASN A 101 -18.14 -14.23 11.09
N PHE A 102 -17.43 -14.66 10.07
CA PHE A 102 -16.87 -13.77 9.04
C PHE A 102 -17.94 -13.04 8.23
N LEU A 103 -19.07 -13.71 7.92
CA LEU A 103 -20.14 -13.09 7.15
C LEU A 103 -20.76 -11.91 7.92
N ALA A 104 -20.97 -12.06 9.21
CA ALA A 104 -21.41 -10.97 10.07
C ALA A 104 -20.35 -9.86 10.17
N ALA A 105 -19.09 -10.26 10.30
CA ALA A 105 -17.96 -9.33 10.43
C ALA A 105 -17.79 -8.44 9.20
N VAL A 106 -17.81 -8.98 7.98
CA VAL A 106 -17.65 -8.18 6.75
C VAL A 106 -18.88 -7.32 6.42
N ASN A 107 -20.04 -7.65 6.99
CA ASN A 107 -21.25 -6.82 6.89
C ASN A 107 -21.34 -5.73 7.96
N ASP A 108 -20.38 -5.68 8.93
CA ASP A 108 -20.32 -4.60 9.90
C ASP A 108 -19.85 -3.28 9.27
N GLN A 109 -20.10 -2.19 9.96
CA GLN A 109 -19.79 -0.84 9.50
C GLN A 109 -18.27 -0.58 9.53
N ILE A 110 -17.78 0.17 8.53
CA ILE A 110 -16.34 0.48 8.37
C ILE A 110 -15.77 1.26 9.57
N ARG A 111 -16.61 1.99 10.30
CA ARG A 111 -16.19 2.70 11.54
C ARG A 111 -15.58 1.78 12.60
N THR A 112 -15.88 0.48 12.54
CA THR A 112 -15.32 -0.53 13.46
C THR A 112 -13.82 -0.73 13.27
N ILE A 113 -13.31 -0.51 12.05
CA ILE A 113 -11.91 -0.75 11.69
C ILE A 113 -11.16 0.49 11.20
N MET A 114 -11.85 1.61 10.94
CA MET A 114 -11.21 2.84 10.46
C MET A 114 -10.25 3.43 11.51
N SER A 115 -9.19 4.06 11.02
CA SER A 115 -8.34 4.93 11.84
C SER A 115 -8.97 6.31 11.94
N ARG A 116 -9.13 6.82 13.17
CA ARG A 116 -9.73 8.15 13.43
C ARG A 116 -8.70 9.26 13.40
N GLU A 117 -7.48 8.98 13.84
CA GLU A 117 -6.34 9.90 13.74
C GLU A 117 -5.79 9.82 12.32
N VAL A 118 -6.21 10.74 11.45
CA VAL A 118 -5.85 10.74 10.04
C VAL A 118 -4.71 11.70 9.79
N VAL A 119 -3.57 11.17 9.32
CA VAL A 119 -2.52 11.99 8.74
C VAL A 119 -3.04 12.56 7.42
N HIS A 120 -3.10 13.87 7.31
CA HIS A 120 -3.57 14.61 6.13
C HIS A 120 -2.66 15.79 5.84
N GLY A 121 -2.66 16.26 4.60
CA GLY A 121 -2.09 17.55 4.23
C GLY A 121 -3.20 18.59 4.11
N THR A 122 -2.83 19.87 4.09
CA THR A 122 -3.73 20.97 3.75
C THR A 122 -3.51 21.40 2.30
N TYR A 123 -4.51 22.00 1.69
CA TYR A 123 -4.50 22.37 0.26
C TYR A 123 -3.41 23.39 -0.10
N ASP A 124 -2.93 24.14 0.87
CA ASP A 124 -1.89 25.18 0.76
C ASP A 124 -0.47 24.67 1.02
N MET A 125 -0.31 23.44 1.57
CA MET A 125 1.01 22.85 1.79
C MET A 125 1.78 22.73 0.47
N SER A 126 3.10 22.97 0.53
CA SER A 126 3.97 22.75 -0.62
C SER A 126 4.09 21.27 -0.99
N ILE A 127 4.42 20.99 -2.26
CA ILE A 127 4.68 19.62 -2.75
C ILE A 127 5.76 18.95 -1.89
N ALA A 128 6.86 19.67 -1.59
CA ALA A 128 7.96 19.17 -0.79
C ALA A 128 7.54 18.85 0.66
N ASP A 129 6.69 19.67 1.27
CA ASP A 129 6.25 19.43 2.66
C ASP A 129 5.32 18.23 2.76
N VAL A 130 4.44 18.02 1.77
CA VAL A 130 3.62 16.81 1.72
C VAL A 130 4.47 15.57 1.47
N ALA A 131 5.50 15.63 0.61
CA ALA A 131 6.45 14.53 0.44
C ALA A 131 7.16 14.18 1.76
N LYS A 132 7.67 15.18 2.49
CA LYS A 132 8.28 14.99 3.82
C LYS A 132 7.29 14.43 4.84
N LEU A 133 6.02 14.89 4.81
CA LEU A 133 4.95 14.37 5.67
C LEU A 133 4.77 12.87 5.46
N LEU A 134 4.68 12.41 4.19
CA LEU A 134 4.53 10.99 3.87
C LEU A 134 5.74 10.16 4.34
N LEU A 135 6.96 10.66 4.14
CA LEU A 135 8.17 9.98 4.59
C LEU A 135 8.25 9.91 6.11
N LYS A 136 8.05 11.03 6.81
CA LYS A 136 8.13 11.14 8.26
C LYS A 136 7.10 10.23 8.96
N THR A 137 5.88 10.13 8.40
CA THR A 137 4.79 9.36 9.02
C THR A 137 4.75 7.91 8.57
N GLY A 138 5.53 7.53 7.56
CA GLY A 138 5.50 6.20 6.97
C GLY A 138 4.24 5.91 6.13
N MET A 139 3.45 6.94 5.83
CA MET A 139 2.20 6.79 5.07
C MET A 139 2.48 6.76 3.57
N GLY A 140 1.89 5.81 2.86
CA GLY A 140 2.01 5.71 1.39
C GLY A 140 1.08 6.68 0.65
N GLY A 141 0.51 7.67 1.35
CA GLY A 141 -0.33 8.75 0.82
C GLY A 141 -1.32 9.27 1.86
N ALA A 142 -1.85 10.47 1.63
CA ALA A 142 -2.69 11.20 2.56
C ALA A 142 -3.83 11.93 1.84
N PRO A 143 -5.01 12.07 2.48
CA PRO A 143 -6.01 13.03 2.06
C PRO A 143 -5.48 14.46 2.16
N ILE A 144 -5.94 15.33 1.27
CA ILE A 144 -5.73 16.77 1.34
C ILE A 144 -7.05 17.43 1.71
N VAL A 145 -7.02 18.29 2.72
CA VAL A 145 -8.21 18.96 3.22
C VAL A 145 -8.13 20.49 3.05
N ASP A 146 -9.31 21.11 2.99
CA ASP A 146 -9.46 22.57 3.07
C ASP A 146 -9.49 23.06 4.54
N ASP A 147 -9.64 24.38 4.73
CA ASP A 147 -9.71 25.03 6.05
C ASP A 147 -10.92 24.58 6.89
N HIS A 148 -11.92 24.01 6.25
CA HIS A 148 -13.12 23.47 6.90
C HIS A 148 -13.00 21.97 7.24
N GLY A 149 -11.89 21.32 6.81
CA GLY A 149 -11.65 19.88 6.99
C GLY A 149 -12.35 19.01 5.95
N HIS A 150 -12.84 19.59 4.83
CA HIS A 150 -13.38 18.81 3.72
C HIS A 150 -12.27 18.21 2.87
N VAL A 151 -12.47 16.98 2.40
CA VAL A 151 -11.51 16.32 1.50
C VAL A 151 -11.59 16.93 0.11
N VAL A 152 -10.55 17.68 -0.28
CA VAL A 152 -10.43 18.35 -1.58
C VAL A 152 -9.46 17.65 -2.54
N GLY A 153 -8.67 16.70 -2.03
CA GLY A 153 -7.73 15.93 -2.82
C GLY A 153 -7.21 14.69 -2.08
N ILE A 154 -6.46 13.89 -2.79
CA ILE A 154 -5.70 12.78 -2.22
C ILE A 154 -4.37 12.66 -2.95
N VAL A 155 -3.30 12.39 -2.23
CA VAL A 155 -1.96 12.23 -2.79
C VAL A 155 -1.34 10.93 -2.28
N SER A 156 -0.49 10.32 -3.09
CA SER A 156 0.26 9.11 -2.74
C SER A 156 1.71 9.20 -3.20
N GLU A 157 2.57 8.31 -2.72
CA GLU A 157 3.97 8.20 -3.15
C GLU A 157 4.11 8.18 -4.69
N ARG A 158 3.18 7.52 -5.38
CA ARG A 158 3.15 7.44 -6.86
C ARG A 158 3.05 8.80 -7.54
N ASP A 159 2.31 9.73 -6.97
CA ASP A 159 2.05 11.02 -7.59
C ASP A 159 3.32 11.90 -7.63
N PHE A 160 4.34 11.56 -6.81
CA PHE A 160 5.66 12.19 -6.83
C PHE A 160 6.65 11.57 -7.82
N ILE A 161 6.42 10.33 -8.31
CA ILE A 161 7.36 9.66 -9.23
C ILE A 161 7.50 10.45 -10.55
N ALA A 162 6.49 11.20 -10.97
CA ALA A 162 6.55 12.07 -12.13
C ALA A 162 7.68 13.13 -12.07
N TYR A 163 8.19 13.42 -10.88
CA TYR A 163 9.32 14.33 -10.66
C TYR A 163 10.69 13.65 -10.75
N MET A 164 10.73 12.32 -10.87
CA MET A 164 11.98 11.63 -11.15
C MET A 164 12.47 11.96 -12.57
N PRO A 165 13.76 12.25 -12.75
CA PRO A 165 14.32 12.40 -14.09
C PRO A 165 14.25 11.06 -14.83
N SER A 166 14.15 11.10 -16.16
CA SER A 166 14.17 9.88 -16.98
C SER A 166 15.49 9.09 -16.88
N VAL A 167 16.59 9.82 -16.62
CA VAL A 167 17.91 9.26 -16.30
C VAL A 167 18.41 9.93 -15.03
N ALA A 168 18.57 9.14 -13.98
CA ALA A 168 19.02 9.62 -12.67
C ALA A 168 20.53 9.44 -12.43
N ARG A 169 21.23 8.72 -13.33
CA ARG A 169 22.66 8.40 -13.26
C ARG A 169 23.06 7.69 -11.96
N THR A 170 22.16 6.89 -11.45
CA THR A 170 22.38 6.04 -10.27
C THR A 170 21.62 4.73 -10.46
N SER A 171 22.24 3.62 -10.08
CA SER A 171 21.63 2.30 -10.30
C SER A 171 20.65 1.92 -9.20
N VAL A 172 19.70 1.06 -9.54
CA VAL A 172 18.73 0.44 -8.64
C VAL A 172 19.41 -0.21 -7.44
N SER A 173 20.59 -0.84 -7.63
CA SER A 173 21.33 -1.54 -6.59
C SER A 173 21.72 -0.69 -5.38
N TYR A 174 21.88 0.63 -5.55
CA TYR A 174 22.18 1.56 -4.44
C TYR A 174 20.93 1.91 -3.60
N HIS A 175 19.74 1.78 -4.18
CA HIS A 175 18.50 2.29 -3.58
C HIS A 175 17.49 1.19 -3.23
N MET A 176 17.65 -0.02 -3.80
CA MET A 176 16.78 -1.15 -3.53
C MET A 176 16.87 -1.62 -2.08
N THR A 177 15.80 -2.18 -1.57
CA THR A 177 15.80 -2.96 -0.32
C THR A 177 16.34 -4.36 -0.63
N ARG A 178 17.50 -4.74 -0.05
CA ARG A 178 18.12 -6.06 -0.24
C ARG A 178 17.48 -7.16 0.61
N ASN A 179 17.14 -6.85 1.86
CA ASN A 179 16.47 -7.80 2.76
C ASN A 179 14.97 -7.82 2.49
N VAL A 180 14.59 -8.46 1.39
CA VAL A 180 13.20 -8.51 0.93
C VAL A 180 12.40 -9.47 1.80
N VAL A 181 11.21 -9.03 2.23
CA VAL A 181 10.23 -9.92 2.85
C VAL A 181 9.53 -10.68 1.74
N THR A 182 9.71 -12.00 1.70
CA THR A 182 9.22 -12.90 0.64
C THR A 182 8.14 -13.85 1.15
N ALA A 183 7.57 -14.62 0.26
CA ALA A 183 6.69 -15.74 0.53
C ALA A 183 7.14 -16.95 -0.31
N GLU A 184 6.88 -18.16 0.17
CA GLU A 184 6.95 -19.39 -0.60
C GLU A 184 5.60 -19.64 -1.28
N PRO A 185 5.51 -20.33 -2.44
CA PRO A 185 4.24 -20.57 -3.15
C PRO A 185 3.15 -21.22 -2.28
N GLU A 186 3.56 -22.12 -1.41
CA GLU A 186 2.68 -22.89 -0.52
C GLU A 186 2.31 -22.12 0.77
N LEU A 187 2.91 -20.92 1.00
CA LEU A 187 2.60 -20.12 2.19
C LEU A 187 1.09 -19.81 2.23
N PRO A 188 0.37 -20.12 3.33
CA PRO A 188 -1.04 -19.80 3.45
C PRO A 188 -1.34 -18.32 3.24
N ILE A 189 -2.44 -18.01 2.54
CA ILE A 189 -2.89 -16.61 2.29
C ILE A 189 -3.01 -15.84 3.60
N LYS A 190 -3.52 -16.48 4.66
CA LYS A 190 -3.62 -15.90 6.01
C LYS A 190 -2.25 -15.47 6.56
N GLU A 191 -1.24 -16.31 6.36
CA GLU A 191 0.11 -16.02 6.84
C GLU A 191 0.78 -14.93 6.00
N ALA A 192 0.53 -14.90 4.68
CA ALA A 192 0.98 -13.81 3.81
C ALA A 192 0.37 -12.46 4.25
N ALA A 193 -0.94 -12.43 4.53
CA ALA A 193 -1.62 -11.24 5.07
C ALA A 193 -0.99 -10.79 6.39
N ARG A 194 -0.76 -11.73 7.33
CA ARG A 194 -0.11 -11.47 8.61
C ARG A 194 1.31 -10.94 8.44
N ARG A 195 2.10 -11.53 7.54
CA ARG A 195 3.47 -11.11 7.21
C ARG A 195 3.49 -9.69 6.64
N MET A 196 2.56 -9.34 5.73
CA MET A 196 2.41 -7.98 5.21
C MET A 196 2.08 -6.97 6.31
N VAL A 197 1.14 -7.29 7.20
CA VAL A 197 0.72 -6.40 8.29
C VAL A 197 1.86 -6.21 9.30
N SER A 198 2.47 -7.29 9.78
CA SER A 198 3.51 -7.23 10.82
C SER A 198 4.81 -6.58 10.34
N LYS A 199 5.19 -6.80 9.07
CA LYS A 199 6.40 -6.21 8.48
C LYS A 199 6.18 -4.84 7.85
N GLY A 200 4.93 -4.35 7.79
CA GLY A 200 4.62 -3.05 7.22
C GLY A 200 4.75 -2.98 5.70
N VAL A 201 4.75 -4.12 5.00
CA VAL A 201 4.88 -4.20 3.55
C VAL A 201 3.53 -4.45 2.88
N ARG A 202 3.40 -4.06 1.61
CA ARG A 202 2.16 -4.19 0.83
C ARG A 202 2.23 -5.29 -0.23
N ARG A 203 3.38 -5.94 -0.36
CA ARG A 203 3.65 -7.00 -1.34
C ARG A 203 4.73 -7.94 -0.83
N LEU A 204 4.66 -9.18 -1.27
CA LEU A 204 5.66 -10.19 -1.02
C LEU A 204 6.03 -10.80 -2.38
N PRO A 205 7.27 -10.65 -2.88
CA PRO A 205 7.78 -11.52 -3.92
C PRO A 205 7.67 -12.97 -3.48
N VAL A 206 7.19 -13.83 -4.36
CA VAL A 206 7.06 -15.26 -4.10
C VAL A 206 8.26 -15.95 -4.71
N VAL A 207 9.01 -16.67 -3.89
CA VAL A 207 10.28 -17.30 -4.28
C VAL A 207 10.27 -18.79 -4.01
N ARG A 208 10.90 -19.54 -4.89
CA ARG A 208 11.20 -20.98 -4.73
C ARG A 208 12.70 -21.16 -4.99
N TYR A 209 13.44 -21.69 -4.02
CA TYR A 209 14.90 -21.88 -4.09
C TYR A 209 15.66 -20.60 -4.50
N ARG A 210 15.23 -19.41 -4.00
CA ARG A 210 15.70 -18.06 -4.32
C ARG A 210 15.23 -17.49 -5.67
N GLU A 211 14.68 -18.31 -6.56
CA GLU A 211 14.13 -17.87 -7.83
C GLU A 211 12.77 -17.18 -7.65
N LEU A 212 12.55 -16.07 -8.34
CA LEU A 212 11.31 -15.34 -8.32
C LEU A 212 10.27 -16.06 -9.20
N VAL A 213 9.23 -16.61 -8.57
CA VAL A 213 8.16 -17.34 -9.28
C VAL A 213 6.82 -16.59 -9.30
N GLY A 214 6.70 -15.49 -8.57
CA GLY A 214 5.47 -14.69 -8.52
C GLY A 214 5.59 -13.48 -7.60
N ILE A 215 4.48 -12.76 -7.48
CA ILE A 215 4.31 -11.68 -6.49
C ILE A 215 2.87 -11.69 -5.99
N ILE A 216 2.69 -11.53 -4.68
CA ILE A 216 1.38 -11.33 -4.07
C ILE A 216 1.32 -9.97 -3.39
N THR A 217 0.21 -9.27 -3.53
CA THR A 217 -0.02 -7.95 -2.92
C THR A 217 -1.24 -7.94 -2.00
N SER A 218 -1.33 -6.93 -1.15
CA SER A 218 -2.52 -6.71 -0.32
C SER A 218 -3.81 -6.53 -1.14
N VAL A 219 -3.71 -6.05 -2.38
CA VAL A 219 -4.86 -5.91 -3.29
C VAL A 219 -5.32 -7.26 -3.83
N ASP A 220 -4.40 -8.19 -4.06
CA ASP A 220 -4.75 -9.55 -4.52
C ASP A 220 -5.50 -10.30 -3.43
N ILE A 221 -5.06 -10.19 -2.18
CA ILE A 221 -5.78 -10.74 -1.03
C ILE A 221 -7.16 -10.09 -0.91
N LEU A 222 -7.25 -8.75 -1.02
CA LEU A 222 -8.52 -8.03 -0.96
C LEU A 222 -9.48 -8.48 -2.07
N ARG A 223 -8.96 -8.63 -3.31
CA ARG A 223 -9.73 -9.11 -4.46
C ARG A 223 -10.24 -10.55 -4.24
N TYR A 224 -9.40 -11.41 -3.67
CA TYR A 224 -9.77 -12.79 -3.34
C TYR A 224 -10.97 -12.83 -2.38
N PHE A 225 -11.01 -11.96 -1.37
CA PHE A 225 -12.15 -11.83 -0.46
C PHE A 225 -13.45 -11.36 -1.16
N GLY A 226 -13.36 -10.68 -2.29
CA GLY A 226 -14.50 -10.28 -3.13
C GLY A 226 -15.00 -11.35 -4.11
N THR A 227 -14.40 -12.55 -4.14
CA THR A 227 -14.83 -13.61 -5.06
C THR A 227 -16.07 -14.34 -4.58
N SER A 228 -16.89 -14.85 -5.52
CA SER A 228 -18.05 -15.70 -5.21
C SER A 228 -17.64 -16.92 -4.39
N LYS A 229 -16.49 -17.54 -4.73
CA LYS A 229 -15.95 -18.69 -4.00
C LYS A 229 -15.67 -18.37 -2.53
N MET A 230 -15.04 -17.21 -2.25
CA MET A 230 -14.79 -16.80 -0.87
C MET A 230 -16.08 -16.49 -0.12
N PHE A 231 -17.09 -15.95 -0.80
CA PHE A 231 -18.41 -15.73 -0.23
C PHE A 231 -19.08 -17.04 0.20
N GLU A 232 -18.96 -18.13 -0.59
CA GLU A 232 -19.42 -19.47 -0.22
C GLU A 232 -18.72 -19.99 1.04
N TYR A 233 -17.40 -19.80 1.14
CA TYR A 233 -16.66 -20.17 2.36
C TYR A 233 -17.12 -19.36 3.58
N MET A 234 -17.43 -18.07 3.41
CA MET A 234 -17.97 -17.23 4.50
C MET A 234 -19.35 -17.71 4.93
N ALA A 235 -20.23 -18.04 3.98
CA ALA A 235 -21.60 -18.49 4.24
C ALA A 235 -21.64 -19.86 4.95
N THR A 236 -20.67 -20.74 4.65
CA THR A 236 -20.57 -22.09 5.23
C THR A 236 -19.66 -22.18 6.46
N GLY A 237 -19.08 -21.06 6.91
CA GLY A 237 -18.16 -21.03 8.05
C GLY A 237 -16.77 -21.61 7.79
N ARG A 238 -16.43 -21.94 6.52
CA ARG A 238 -15.17 -22.58 6.13
C ARG A 238 -14.07 -21.60 5.68
N VAL A 239 -14.06 -20.37 6.21
CA VAL A 239 -13.09 -19.34 5.83
C VAL A 239 -11.65 -19.76 6.11
N ASP A 240 -11.42 -20.52 7.18
CA ASP A 240 -10.07 -21.00 7.51
C ASP A 240 -9.53 -21.95 6.43
N GLU A 241 -10.37 -22.74 5.75
CA GLU A 241 -9.98 -23.58 4.61
C GLU A 241 -9.50 -22.70 3.44
N ALA A 242 -10.29 -21.68 3.07
CA ALA A 242 -9.95 -20.75 2.00
C ALA A 242 -8.66 -19.99 2.29
N MET A 243 -8.46 -19.56 3.53
CA MET A 243 -7.29 -18.82 3.96
C MET A 243 -6.05 -19.69 4.18
N SER A 244 -6.20 -21.00 4.21
CA SER A 244 -5.12 -21.99 4.27
C SER A 244 -4.56 -22.35 2.90
N LEU A 245 -5.21 -21.93 1.80
CA LEU A 245 -4.68 -22.12 0.44
C LEU A 245 -3.36 -21.37 0.28
N GLY A 246 -2.43 -21.96 -0.48
CA GLY A 246 -1.15 -21.34 -0.80
C GLY A 246 -1.31 -20.05 -1.63
N VAL A 247 -0.40 -19.10 -1.44
CA VAL A 247 -0.42 -17.83 -2.18
C VAL A 247 -0.33 -18.02 -3.69
N GLU A 248 0.22 -19.14 -4.16
CA GLU A 248 0.29 -19.48 -5.58
C GLU A 248 -1.07 -19.54 -6.29
N THR A 249 -2.16 -19.70 -5.52
CA THR A 249 -3.54 -19.74 -6.05
C THR A 249 -4.05 -18.36 -6.48
N ILE A 250 -3.47 -17.29 -5.93
CA ILE A 250 -3.91 -15.90 -6.16
C ILE A 250 -2.77 -14.93 -6.56
N MET A 251 -1.51 -15.38 -6.56
CA MET A 251 -0.37 -14.55 -6.93
C MET A 251 -0.35 -14.22 -8.43
N THR A 252 0.30 -13.14 -8.79
CA THR A 252 0.67 -12.84 -10.16
C THR A 252 1.97 -13.58 -10.51
N ARG A 253 1.96 -14.41 -11.57
CA ARG A 253 3.13 -15.24 -11.99
C ARG A 253 4.08 -14.49 -12.90
N ASN A 254 3.56 -13.75 -13.90
CA ASN A 254 4.38 -12.95 -14.82
C ASN A 254 4.73 -11.62 -14.14
N VAL A 255 5.81 -11.64 -13.37
CA VAL A 255 6.25 -10.48 -12.59
C VAL A 255 7.14 -9.59 -13.44
N LEU A 256 6.82 -8.29 -13.45
CA LEU A 256 7.70 -7.29 -14.03
C LEU A 256 8.88 -7.07 -13.07
N THR A 257 10.10 -7.24 -13.57
CA THR A 257 11.35 -7.15 -12.81
C THR A 257 12.29 -6.12 -13.42
N VAL A 258 13.33 -5.76 -12.70
CA VAL A 258 14.44 -4.92 -13.15
C VAL A 258 15.77 -5.53 -12.71
N SER A 259 16.87 -5.18 -13.40
CA SER A 259 18.21 -5.57 -12.96
C SER A 259 18.77 -4.58 -11.94
N PRO A 260 19.77 -4.99 -11.13
CA PRO A 260 20.46 -4.09 -10.19
C PRO A 260 21.14 -2.90 -10.86
N GLU A 261 21.59 -3.05 -12.10
CA GLU A 261 22.32 -2.05 -12.88
C GLU A 261 21.40 -1.03 -13.56
N MET A 262 20.09 -1.32 -13.68
CA MET A 262 19.12 -0.40 -14.30
C MET A 262 19.19 0.97 -13.63
N ASP A 263 19.08 2.04 -14.43
CA ASP A 263 18.97 3.39 -13.89
C ASP A 263 17.65 3.57 -13.12
N VAL A 264 17.73 4.24 -11.95
CA VAL A 264 16.55 4.47 -11.09
C VAL A 264 15.47 5.28 -11.79
N GLY A 265 15.85 6.23 -12.67
CA GLY A 265 14.89 7.00 -13.47
C GLY A 265 14.14 6.12 -14.46
N GLU A 266 14.81 5.19 -15.12
CA GLU A 266 14.16 4.20 -16.00
C GLU A 266 13.22 3.29 -15.20
N ALA A 267 13.64 2.81 -14.03
CA ALA A 267 12.78 2.02 -13.14
C ALA A 267 11.55 2.81 -12.68
N ALA A 268 11.69 4.11 -12.40
CA ALA A 268 10.57 4.99 -12.05
C ALA A 268 9.59 5.14 -13.22
N GLN A 269 10.08 5.35 -14.45
CA GLN A 269 9.24 5.41 -15.64
C GLN A 269 8.47 4.11 -15.86
N LEU A 270 9.15 2.97 -15.72
CA LEU A 270 8.54 1.65 -15.83
C LEU A 270 7.41 1.43 -14.82
N MET A 271 7.59 1.90 -13.57
CA MET A 271 6.53 1.88 -12.55
C MET A 271 5.30 2.69 -12.97
N VAL A 272 5.50 3.87 -13.57
CA VAL A 272 4.41 4.74 -14.05
C VAL A 272 3.68 4.09 -15.22
N GLU A 273 4.40 3.68 -16.25
CA GLU A 273 3.84 3.08 -17.46
C GLU A 273 3.03 1.80 -17.18
N LYS A 274 3.58 0.91 -16.35
CA LYS A 274 2.93 -0.36 -16.01
C LYS A 274 1.95 -0.25 -14.82
N GLY A 275 1.86 0.92 -14.20
CA GLY A 275 0.95 1.15 -13.08
C GLY A 275 1.27 0.32 -11.84
N CYS A 276 2.52 -0.14 -11.66
CA CYS A 276 2.97 -0.91 -10.51
C CYS A 276 3.66 -0.02 -9.47
N GLY A 277 3.56 -0.37 -8.19
CA GLY A 277 4.13 0.44 -7.10
C GLY A 277 5.42 -0.13 -6.53
N GLY A 278 6.08 -1.02 -7.26
CA GLY A 278 7.39 -1.58 -6.91
C GLY A 278 7.72 -2.78 -7.78
N LEU A 279 9.00 -2.94 -8.01
CA LEU A 279 9.60 -3.89 -8.92
C LEU A 279 10.58 -4.79 -8.15
N PRO A 280 10.42 -6.11 -8.15
CA PRO A 280 11.47 -7.01 -7.71
C PRO A 280 12.72 -6.81 -8.58
N VAL A 281 13.87 -6.87 -7.93
CA VAL A 281 15.18 -6.75 -8.58
C VAL A 281 15.79 -8.13 -8.66
N VAL A 282 16.18 -8.56 -9.86
CA VAL A 282 16.68 -9.91 -10.11
C VAL A 282 18.03 -9.89 -10.82
N GLU A 283 18.90 -10.85 -10.48
CA GLU A 283 20.09 -11.23 -11.25
C GLU A 283 19.84 -12.63 -11.85
N GLY A 284 19.64 -12.68 -13.17
CA GLY A 284 19.04 -13.86 -13.79
C GLY A 284 17.61 -14.08 -13.25
N ASP A 285 17.36 -15.23 -12.65
CA ASP A 285 16.07 -15.56 -12.03
C ASP A 285 16.07 -15.36 -10.50
N GLU A 286 17.25 -15.05 -9.91
CA GLU A 286 17.40 -14.90 -8.46
C GLU A 286 16.93 -13.52 -7.99
N LEU A 287 16.08 -13.50 -6.96
CA LEU A 287 15.64 -12.27 -6.31
C LEU A 287 16.76 -11.70 -5.42
N VAL A 288 17.29 -10.52 -5.77
CA VAL A 288 18.36 -9.83 -5.04
C VAL A 288 17.89 -8.56 -4.31
N GLY A 289 16.68 -8.06 -4.63
CA GLY A 289 16.16 -6.85 -4.00
C GLY A 289 14.74 -6.53 -4.42
N ILE A 290 14.25 -5.40 -3.93
CA ILE A 290 13.01 -4.76 -4.37
C ILE A 290 13.17 -3.25 -4.35
N ILE A 291 12.68 -2.57 -5.39
CA ILE A 291 12.61 -1.10 -5.44
C ILE A 291 11.15 -0.66 -5.55
N THR A 292 10.76 0.40 -4.83
CA THR A 292 9.36 0.79 -4.69
C THR A 292 9.15 2.30 -4.86
N GLU A 293 7.87 2.73 -4.98
CA GLU A 293 7.45 4.14 -4.98
C GLU A 293 8.03 4.93 -3.80
N ARG A 294 8.20 4.28 -2.64
CA ARG A 294 8.81 4.91 -1.46
C ARG A 294 10.29 5.22 -1.64
N ASP A 295 11.04 4.28 -2.20
CA ASP A 295 12.47 4.48 -2.43
C ASP A 295 12.69 5.63 -3.42
N MET A 296 11.80 5.79 -4.43
CA MET A 296 11.79 6.93 -5.35
C MET A 296 11.48 8.25 -4.62
N LEU A 297 10.49 8.25 -3.72
CA LEU A 297 10.14 9.45 -2.94
C LEU A 297 11.29 9.86 -2.00
N GLU A 298 12.01 8.90 -1.41
CA GLU A 298 13.18 9.16 -0.57
C GLU A 298 14.33 9.83 -1.34
N LEU A 299 14.45 9.54 -2.64
CA LEU A 299 15.44 10.18 -3.51
C LEU A 299 15.09 11.63 -3.88
N LEU A 300 13.81 11.95 -3.88
CA LEU A 300 13.29 13.26 -4.26
C LEU A 300 13.31 14.30 -3.12
N VAL A 301 13.39 13.88 -1.86
CA VAL A 301 13.33 14.73 -0.66
C VAL A 301 14.70 14.88 -0.02
#